data_a570369ef11bb2d95814116acf170313
#
_entry.id   a570369ef11bb2d95814116acf170313
#
_cell.length_a   1.000
_cell.length_b   1.000
_cell.length_c   1.000
_cell.angle_alpha   90.00
_cell.angle_beta   90.00
_cell.angle_gamma   90.00
#
_symmetry.space_group_name_H-M   'P 1'
#
loop_
_entity.id
_entity.type
_entity.pdbx_description
1 polymer ?
#
loop_
_entity_poly.entity_id
_entity_poly.type
_entity_poly.pdbx_seq_one_letter_code
_entity_poly.pdbx_strand_id
1 'polypeptide(L)'
;FFSGNRFEYKGSSLEFIGYIVVIGSYFISNLDTHISITYFLYNKNNPVIPIPSEELNTIQRSLQIFSDKMGRTDHPYHKEIMREILLIAMYEICAVYEQQEPNISDKKERLKKEEQLKEFLRLVELNCREERALEFYAQKLSLTSKYLSSNIKSLTGYSGAEWIHHILL
;
A
#
# COMPACT_ATOMS: atom_id res chain seq x y z
N PHE A 1 -7.70 -5.03 -1.84
CA PHE A 1 -8.92 -4.85 -1.06
C PHE A 1 -8.55 -4.26 0.29
N PHE A 2 -9.29 -3.23 0.73
CA PHE A 2 -9.04 -2.58 2.01
C PHE A 2 -9.91 -3.19 3.10
N SER A 3 -9.51 -3.01 4.35
CA SER A 3 -10.35 -3.34 5.49
C SER A 3 -11.75 -2.75 5.31
N GLY A 4 -12.78 -3.60 5.42
CA GLY A 4 -14.18 -3.20 5.22
C GLY A 4 -14.73 -3.40 3.80
N ASN A 5 -13.90 -3.70 2.79
CA ASN A 5 -14.40 -4.05 1.46
C ASN A 5 -14.90 -5.49 1.46
N ARG A 6 -16.06 -5.71 0.83
CA ARG A 6 -16.59 -7.05 0.59
C ARG A 6 -16.14 -7.55 -0.78
N PHE A 7 -15.61 -8.75 -0.82
CA PHE A 7 -15.31 -9.48 -2.04
C PHE A 7 -16.38 -10.53 -2.28
N GLU A 8 -16.99 -10.51 -3.47
CA GLU A 8 -17.94 -11.51 -3.91
C GLU A 8 -17.39 -12.18 -5.16
N TYR A 9 -17.11 -13.47 -5.06
CA TYR A 9 -16.72 -14.27 -6.22
C TYR A 9 -17.99 -14.66 -7.00
N LYS A 10 -18.10 -14.19 -8.25
CA LYS A 10 -19.27 -14.47 -9.11
C LYS A 10 -19.05 -15.58 -10.13
N GLY A 11 -17.79 -15.98 -10.33
CA GLY A 11 -17.44 -17.05 -11.25
C GLY A 11 -16.17 -16.75 -12.02
N SER A 12 -15.64 -17.75 -12.69
CA SER A 12 -14.50 -17.69 -13.60
C SER A 12 -14.71 -18.57 -14.81
N SER A 13 -13.96 -18.35 -15.89
CA SER A 13 -13.86 -19.30 -16.98
C SER A 13 -13.16 -20.59 -16.53
N LEU A 14 -13.32 -21.68 -17.28
CA LEU A 14 -12.66 -22.96 -17.00
C LEU A 14 -11.13 -22.89 -17.11
N GLU A 15 -10.63 -21.92 -17.86
CA GLU A 15 -9.18 -21.70 -18.09
C GLU A 15 -8.59 -20.64 -17.13
N PHE A 16 -9.39 -20.09 -16.22
CA PHE A 16 -8.92 -19.07 -15.29
C PHE A 16 -7.94 -19.66 -14.27
N ILE A 17 -6.72 -19.11 -14.26
CA ILE A 17 -5.73 -19.36 -13.22
C ILE A 17 -5.47 -18.05 -12.49
N GLY A 18 -5.56 -18.05 -11.18
CA GLY A 18 -5.37 -16.84 -10.38
C GLY A 18 -4.83 -17.14 -9.00
N TYR A 19 -4.25 -16.11 -8.38
CA TYR A 19 -3.78 -16.12 -7.01
C TYR A 19 -4.61 -15.12 -6.21
N ILE A 20 -4.97 -15.48 -4.99
CA ILE A 20 -5.55 -14.56 -4.01
C ILE A 20 -4.52 -14.40 -2.89
N VAL A 21 -4.01 -13.19 -2.73
CA VAL A 21 -3.07 -12.84 -1.66
C VAL A 21 -3.82 -11.99 -0.63
N VAL A 22 -3.88 -12.48 0.61
CA VAL A 22 -4.47 -11.75 1.73
C VAL A 22 -3.34 -11.25 2.62
N ILE A 23 -3.24 -9.94 2.78
CA ILE A 23 -2.17 -9.30 3.52
C ILE A 23 -2.78 -8.63 4.75
N GLY A 24 -2.27 -9.00 5.93
CA GLY A 24 -2.71 -8.40 7.20
C GLY A 24 -2.25 -6.95 7.35
N SER A 25 -3.01 -6.14 8.09
CA SER A 25 -2.69 -4.72 8.36
C SER A 25 -1.31 -4.54 9.01
N TYR A 26 -0.93 -5.43 9.91
CA TYR A 26 0.40 -5.43 10.54
C TYR A 26 1.55 -5.52 9.52
N PHE A 27 1.40 -6.32 8.48
CA PHE A 27 2.40 -6.42 7.42
C PHE A 27 2.51 -5.08 6.66
N ILE A 28 1.37 -4.49 6.29
CA ILE A 28 1.32 -3.24 5.53
C ILE A 28 1.91 -2.08 6.34
N SER A 29 1.63 -1.99 7.64
CA SER A 29 2.17 -0.94 8.50
C SER A 29 3.69 -1.02 8.70
N ASN A 30 4.28 -2.19 8.51
CA ASN A 30 5.74 -2.40 8.57
C ASN A 30 6.43 -2.38 7.20
N LEU A 31 5.72 -2.07 6.13
CA LEU A 31 6.32 -1.83 4.83
C LEU A 31 6.99 -0.46 4.76
N ASP A 32 7.96 -0.33 3.86
CA ASP A 32 8.42 1.00 3.46
C ASP A 32 7.22 1.83 3.02
N THR A 33 7.10 3.00 3.62
CA THR A 33 5.94 3.90 3.46
C THR A 33 5.68 4.24 1.99
N HIS A 34 6.73 4.27 1.15
CA HIS A 34 6.58 4.55 -0.29
C HIS A 34 5.76 3.47 -1.01
N ILE A 35 6.04 2.18 -0.74
CA ILE A 35 5.33 1.06 -1.37
C ILE A 35 3.88 1.00 -0.91
N SER A 36 3.66 1.15 0.40
CA SER A 36 2.32 1.08 0.96
C SER A 36 1.42 2.19 0.43
N ILE A 37 1.95 3.40 0.27
CA ILE A 37 1.22 4.54 -0.29
C ILE A 37 0.94 4.33 -1.78
N THR A 38 1.95 3.99 -2.57
CA THR A 38 1.81 3.77 -4.02
C THR A 38 0.78 2.69 -4.29
N TYR A 39 0.92 1.53 -3.65
CA TYR A 39 -0.02 0.43 -3.78
C TYR A 39 -1.45 0.83 -3.38
N PHE A 40 -1.59 1.56 -2.27
CA PHE A 40 -2.88 2.01 -1.76
C PHE A 40 -3.57 2.99 -2.71
N LEU A 41 -2.82 3.97 -3.22
CA LEU A 41 -3.36 5.03 -4.07
C LEU A 41 -3.83 4.51 -5.43
N TYR A 42 -3.03 3.66 -6.04
CA TYR A 42 -3.36 3.13 -7.36
C TYR A 42 -4.51 2.13 -7.31
N ASN A 43 -4.47 1.23 -6.36
CA ASN A 43 -5.49 0.18 -6.25
C ASN A 43 -6.89 0.73 -5.97
N LYS A 44 -7.00 1.89 -5.29
CA LYS A 44 -8.28 2.54 -5.04
C LYS A 44 -8.90 3.12 -6.32
N ASN A 45 -8.08 3.77 -7.14
CA ASN A 45 -8.55 4.49 -8.34
C ASN A 45 -8.68 3.56 -9.55
N ASN A 46 -7.80 2.56 -9.65
CA ASN A 46 -7.75 1.59 -10.74
C ASN A 46 -7.61 0.18 -10.16
N PRO A 47 -8.68 -0.43 -9.66
CA PRO A 47 -8.61 -1.74 -8.98
C PRO A 47 -8.27 -2.90 -9.91
N VAL A 48 -8.31 -2.69 -11.22
CA VAL A 48 -7.97 -3.68 -12.25
C VAL A 48 -6.98 -3.05 -13.21
N ILE A 49 -5.80 -3.65 -13.32
CA ILE A 49 -4.77 -3.24 -14.27
C ILE A 49 -4.35 -4.41 -15.15
N PRO A 50 -4.12 -4.18 -16.45
CA PRO A 50 -3.43 -5.14 -17.29
C PRO A 50 -1.94 -5.18 -16.89
N ILE A 51 -1.42 -6.37 -16.67
CA ILE A 51 -0.01 -6.57 -16.33
C ILE A 51 0.69 -7.13 -17.57
N PRO A 52 1.78 -6.49 -18.08
CA PRO A 52 2.53 -7.03 -19.19
C PRO A 52 3.17 -8.39 -18.84
N SER A 53 3.48 -9.19 -19.86
CA SER A 53 3.88 -10.60 -19.66
C SER A 53 5.18 -10.77 -18.87
N GLU A 54 6.11 -9.82 -18.97
CA GLU A 54 7.40 -9.89 -18.27
C GLU A 54 7.21 -9.70 -16.77
N GLU A 55 6.50 -8.65 -16.37
CA GLU A 55 6.18 -8.35 -14.98
C GLU A 55 5.27 -9.43 -14.39
N LEU A 56 4.29 -9.91 -15.17
CA LEU A 56 3.42 -11.00 -14.75
C LEU A 56 4.23 -12.27 -14.41
N ASN A 57 5.23 -12.62 -15.23
CA ASN A 57 6.10 -13.76 -14.96
C ASN A 57 6.89 -13.60 -13.66
N THR A 58 7.40 -12.41 -13.38
CA THR A 58 8.12 -12.12 -12.13
C THR A 58 7.19 -12.23 -10.92
N ILE A 59 5.99 -11.65 -11.01
CA ILE A 59 4.98 -11.72 -9.95
C ILE A 59 4.59 -13.19 -9.69
N GLN A 60 4.29 -13.96 -10.74
CA GLN A 60 3.89 -15.37 -10.62
C GLN A 60 5.00 -16.21 -9.98
N ARG A 61 6.26 -16.05 -10.39
CA ARG A 61 7.40 -16.74 -9.77
C ARG A 61 7.55 -16.39 -8.29
N SER A 62 7.41 -15.13 -7.94
CA SER A 62 7.48 -14.69 -6.55
C SER A 62 6.37 -15.32 -5.71
N LEU A 63 5.12 -15.33 -6.20
CA LEU A 63 4.00 -15.95 -5.51
C LEU A 63 4.14 -17.47 -5.42
N GLN A 64 4.72 -18.12 -6.43
CA GLN A 64 5.01 -19.55 -6.38
C GLN A 64 6.04 -19.87 -5.30
N ILE A 65 7.17 -19.12 -5.26
CA ILE A 65 8.19 -19.29 -4.22
C ILE A 65 7.59 -19.02 -2.84
N PHE A 66 6.73 -18.03 -2.71
CA PHE A 66 6.02 -17.73 -1.47
C PHE A 66 5.19 -18.92 -1.01
N SER A 67 4.40 -19.50 -1.91
CA SER A 67 3.57 -20.68 -1.64
C SER A 67 4.42 -21.90 -1.22
N ASP A 68 5.51 -22.16 -1.94
CA ASP A 68 6.40 -23.30 -1.66
C ASP A 68 7.12 -23.19 -0.30
N LYS A 69 7.34 -21.97 0.17
CA LYS A 69 8.02 -21.71 1.44
C LYS A 69 7.06 -21.55 2.62
N MET A 70 5.78 -21.34 2.40
CA MET A 70 4.79 -21.04 3.46
C MET A 70 4.76 -22.10 4.55
N GLY A 71 4.95 -23.38 4.21
CA GLY A 71 4.94 -24.49 5.17
C GLY A 71 6.27 -24.72 5.91
N ARG A 72 7.37 -24.01 5.56
CA ARG A 72 8.70 -24.22 6.16
C ARG A 72 8.94 -23.25 7.32
N THR A 73 8.14 -23.34 8.35
CA THR A 73 8.19 -22.44 9.52
C THR A 73 9.40 -22.66 10.45
N ASP A 74 10.14 -23.74 10.25
CA ASP A 74 11.34 -24.12 10.99
C ASP A 74 12.60 -23.34 10.56
N HIS A 75 12.55 -22.64 9.42
CA HIS A 75 13.69 -21.85 8.96
C HIS A 75 13.89 -20.60 9.80
N PRO A 76 15.12 -20.33 10.32
CA PRO A 76 15.39 -19.22 11.25
C PRO A 76 15.01 -17.83 10.69
N TYR A 77 15.06 -17.64 9.39
CA TYR A 77 14.70 -16.40 8.69
C TYR A 77 13.41 -16.54 7.86
N HIS A 78 12.51 -17.41 8.27
CA HIS A 78 11.28 -17.68 7.53
C HIS A 78 10.45 -16.41 7.28
N LYS A 79 10.21 -15.63 8.34
CA LYS A 79 9.38 -14.41 8.27
C LYS A 79 9.98 -13.34 7.37
N GLU A 80 11.30 -13.14 7.47
CA GLU A 80 12.06 -12.20 6.67
C GLU A 80 12.00 -12.59 5.19
N ILE A 81 12.27 -13.86 4.88
CA ILE A 81 12.21 -14.38 3.51
C ILE A 81 10.80 -14.20 2.92
N MET A 82 9.77 -14.55 3.68
CA MET A 82 8.38 -14.42 3.23
C MET A 82 8.03 -12.95 2.95
N ARG A 83 8.50 -12.04 3.81
CA ARG A 83 8.31 -10.61 3.62
C ARG A 83 8.98 -10.11 2.34
N GLU A 84 10.24 -10.44 2.13
CA GLU A 84 11.01 -9.96 0.96
C GLU A 84 10.43 -10.50 -0.37
N ILE A 85 9.97 -11.76 -0.39
CA ILE A 85 9.33 -12.33 -1.59
C ILE A 85 8.04 -11.57 -1.93
N LEU A 86 7.24 -11.25 -0.92
CA LEU A 86 5.99 -10.49 -1.13
C LEU A 86 6.29 -9.06 -1.58
N LEU A 87 7.35 -8.44 -1.04
CA LEU A 87 7.80 -7.12 -1.46
C LEU A 87 8.20 -7.07 -2.94
N ILE A 88 8.88 -8.10 -3.45
CA ILE A 88 9.22 -8.19 -4.88
C ILE A 88 7.94 -8.11 -5.73
N ALA A 89 6.94 -8.93 -5.43
CA ALA A 89 5.67 -8.90 -6.17
C ALA A 89 4.97 -7.54 -6.08
N MET A 90 5.01 -6.89 -4.93
CA MET A 90 4.42 -5.55 -4.73
C MET A 90 5.16 -4.48 -5.51
N TYR A 91 6.50 -4.52 -5.57
CA TYR A 91 7.28 -3.58 -6.37
C TYR A 91 6.96 -3.69 -7.86
N GLU A 92 6.85 -4.91 -8.40
CA GLU A 92 6.47 -5.13 -9.80
C GLU A 92 5.08 -4.55 -10.09
N ILE A 93 4.10 -4.78 -9.22
CA ILE A 93 2.77 -4.21 -9.36
C ILE A 93 2.82 -2.68 -9.32
N CYS A 94 3.58 -2.08 -8.40
CA CYS A 94 3.75 -0.63 -8.32
C CYS A 94 4.39 -0.06 -9.58
N ALA A 95 5.42 -0.74 -10.13
CA ALA A 95 6.08 -0.32 -11.37
C ALA A 95 5.10 -0.30 -12.56
N VAL A 96 4.24 -1.31 -12.68
CA VAL A 96 3.19 -1.35 -13.72
C VAL A 96 2.21 -0.17 -13.56
N TYR A 97 1.81 0.15 -12.34
CA TYR A 97 0.96 1.33 -12.09
C TYR A 97 1.64 2.63 -12.51
N GLU A 98 2.92 2.82 -12.15
CA GLU A 98 3.67 4.03 -12.50
C GLU A 98 3.86 4.21 -14.00
N GLN A 99 4.00 3.11 -14.75
CA GLN A 99 4.14 3.14 -16.21
C GLN A 99 2.84 3.49 -16.94
N GLN A 100 1.70 3.21 -16.35
CA GLN A 100 0.38 3.43 -16.97
C GLN A 100 -0.16 4.86 -16.76
N GLU A 101 0.54 5.71 -16.03
CA GLU A 101 0.10 7.09 -15.80
C GLU A 101 0.45 8.04 -16.94
N PRO A 102 -0.54 8.67 -17.59
CA PRO A 102 -0.30 9.45 -18.82
C PRO A 102 0.13 10.91 -18.60
N ASN A 103 0.21 11.45 -17.38
CA ASN A 103 0.33 12.91 -17.22
C ASN A 103 1.49 13.38 -16.34
N ILE A 104 2.54 13.95 -17.00
CA ILE A 104 3.76 14.47 -16.37
C ILE A 104 3.50 15.75 -15.54
N SER A 105 2.51 16.58 -15.89
CA SER A 105 2.21 17.84 -15.19
C SER A 105 1.64 17.61 -13.79
N ASP A 106 0.77 16.63 -13.64
CA ASP A 106 0.15 16.26 -12.36
C ASP A 106 1.09 15.43 -11.48
N LYS A 107 2.10 14.81 -12.09
CA LYS A 107 3.07 13.94 -11.40
C LYS A 107 3.85 14.71 -10.31
N LYS A 108 4.29 15.93 -10.57
CA LYS A 108 5.10 16.71 -9.59
C LYS A 108 4.28 17.12 -8.37
N GLU A 109 3.05 17.58 -8.57
CA GLU A 109 2.17 17.96 -7.46
C GLU A 109 1.75 16.74 -6.66
N ARG A 110 1.48 15.64 -7.34
CA ARG A 110 1.14 14.36 -6.74
C ARG A 110 2.31 13.80 -5.93
N LEU A 111 3.53 13.75 -6.47
CA LEU A 111 4.73 13.32 -5.74
C LEU A 111 4.93 14.13 -4.45
N LYS A 112 4.70 15.45 -4.50
CA LYS A 112 4.76 16.29 -3.31
C LYS A 112 3.70 15.90 -2.26
N LYS A 113 2.47 15.61 -2.67
CA LYS A 113 1.41 15.16 -1.77
C LYS A 113 1.72 13.79 -1.18
N GLU A 114 2.26 12.87 -1.98
CA GLU A 114 2.69 11.55 -1.55
C GLU A 114 3.83 11.62 -0.52
N GLU A 115 4.81 12.49 -0.74
CA GLU A 115 5.91 12.73 0.21
C GLU A 115 5.39 13.32 1.54
N GLN A 116 4.44 14.24 1.47
CA GLN A 116 3.76 14.77 2.67
C GLN A 116 2.97 13.68 3.42
N LEU A 117 2.29 12.80 2.70
CA LEU A 117 1.57 11.67 3.29
C LEU A 117 2.56 10.69 3.93
N LYS A 118 3.67 10.38 3.27
CA LYS A 118 4.73 9.53 3.79
C LYS A 118 5.26 10.06 5.13
N GLU A 119 5.60 11.33 5.17
CA GLU A 119 6.14 11.94 6.38
C GLU A 119 5.07 12.05 7.49
N PHE A 120 3.81 12.30 7.14
CA PHE A 120 2.69 12.24 8.07
C PHE A 120 2.56 10.87 8.72
N LEU A 121 2.56 9.79 7.93
CA LEU A 121 2.44 8.41 8.44
C LEU A 121 3.62 8.05 9.35
N ARG A 122 4.84 8.42 8.97
CA ARG A 122 6.04 8.23 9.82
C ARG A 122 5.91 8.95 11.17
N LEU A 123 5.43 10.19 11.16
CA LEU A 123 5.20 10.95 12.38
C LEU A 123 4.10 10.34 13.25
N VAL A 124 3.03 9.82 12.63
CA VAL A 124 1.95 9.13 13.35
C VAL A 124 2.48 7.87 14.02
N GLU A 125 3.23 7.03 13.33
CA GLU A 125 3.84 5.82 13.91
C GLU A 125 4.70 6.14 15.15
N LEU A 126 5.45 7.24 15.11
CA LEU A 126 6.33 7.63 16.20
C LEU A 126 5.61 8.25 17.41
N ASN A 127 4.48 8.92 17.19
CA ASN A 127 3.88 9.78 18.19
C ASN A 127 2.42 9.43 18.55
N CYS A 128 1.75 8.53 17.83
CA CYS A 128 0.30 8.30 17.97
C CYS A 128 -0.14 7.84 19.37
N ARG A 129 0.76 7.31 20.18
CA ARG A 129 0.47 6.90 21.57
C ARG A 129 0.22 8.11 22.49
N GLU A 130 0.91 9.22 22.22
CA GLU A 130 0.88 10.43 23.03
C GLU A 130 0.09 11.55 22.36
N GLU A 131 0.20 11.64 21.02
CA GLU A 131 -0.38 12.73 20.22
C GLU A 131 -1.42 12.19 19.22
N ARG A 132 -2.68 12.60 19.42
CA ARG A 132 -3.82 12.20 18.58
C ARG A 132 -4.40 13.32 17.73
N ALA A 133 -3.99 14.55 18.01
CA ALA A 133 -4.51 15.73 17.32
C ALA A 133 -3.80 15.92 15.97
N LEU A 134 -4.58 16.07 14.89
CA LEU A 134 -4.04 16.30 13.55
C LEU A 134 -3.20 17.59 13.48
N GLU A 135 -3.51 18.57 14.34
CA GLU A 135 -2.79 19.83 14.47
C GLU A 135 -1.31 19.64 14.78
N PHE A 136 -0.99 18.72 15.67
CA PHE A 136 0.39 18.39 16.01
C PHE A 136 1.20 17.97 14.76
N TYR A 137 0.65 17.07 13.98
CA TYR A 137 1.29 16.55 12.76
C TYR A 137 1.38 17.63 11.68
N ALA A 138 0.34 18.42 11.52
CA ALA A 138 0.34 19.52 10.57
C ALA A 138 1.42 20.56 10.90
N GLN A 139 1.59 20.92 12.17
CA GLN A 139 2.66 21.82 12.62
C GLN A 139 4.04 21.25 12.35
N LYS A 140 4.27 19.96 12.64
CA LYS A 140 5.54 19.28 12.35
C LYS A 140 5.90 19.29 10.86
N LEU A 141 4.89 19.25 10.00
CA LEU A 141 5.03 19.30 8.53
C LEU A 141 5.03 20.74 7.97
N SER A 142 4.92 21.76 8.82
CA SER A 142 4.75 23.15 8.40
C SER A 142 3.55 23.37 7.47
N LEU A 143 2.45 22.67 7.75
CA LEU A 143 1.19 22.70 7.01
C LEU A 143 0.03 23.13 7.93
N THR A 144 -1.07 23.56 7.33
CA THR A 144 -2.33 23.70 8.07
C THR A 144 -3.04 22.36 8.21
N SER A 145 -3.75 22.12 9.31
CA SER A 145 -4.53 20.88 9.52
C SER A 145 -5.53 20.65 8.39
N LYS A 146 -6.16 21.72 7.90
CA LYS A 146 -7.10 21.65 6.77
C LYS A 146 -6.43 21.17 5.50
N TYR A 147 -5.27 21.72 5.15
CA TYR A 147 -4.52 21.35 3.96
C TYR A 147 -4.01 19.89 4.06
N LEU A 148 -3.41 19.53 5.20
CA LEU A 148 -2.95 18.17 5.45
C LEU A 148 -4.10 17.16 5.36
N SER A 149 -5.23 17.42 6.02
CA SER A 149 -6.41 16.54 5.97
C SER A 149 -6.97 16.40 4.55
N SER A 150 -7.03 17.51 3.79
CA SER A 150 -7.48 17.51 2.40
C SER A 150 -6.55 16.69 1.50
N ASN A 151 -5.24 16.83 1.66
CA ASN A 151 -4.25 16.05 0.91
C ASN A 151 -4.36 14.56 1.22
N ILE A 152 -4.38 14.20 2.50
CA ILE A 152 -4.53 12.80 2.92
C ILE A 152 -5.82 12.23 2.35
N LYS A 153 -6.94 12.96 2.48
CA LYS A 153 -8.25 12.51 1.97
C LYS A 153 -8.27 12.38 0.45
N SER A 154 -7.63 13.28 -0.28
CA SER A 154 -7.56 13.21 -1.75
C SER A 154 -6.78 11.99 -2.23
N LEU A 155 -5.72 11.63 -1.51
CA LEU A 155 -4.88 10.48 -1.83
C LEU A 155 -5.49 9.16 -1.35
N THR A 156 -5.99 9.11 -0.12
CA THR A 156 -6.36 7.86 0.55
C THR A 156 -7.88 7.65 0.68
N GLY A 157 -8.66 8.72 0.56
CA GLY A 157 -10.11 8.74 0.81
C GLY A 157 -10.48 8.85 2.28
N TYR A 158 -9.52 8.75 3.19
CA TYR A 158 -9.70 8.93 4.63
C TYR A 158 -9.11 10.27 5.07
N SER A 159 -9.74 10.91 6.04
CA SER A 159 -9.19 12.11 6.67
C SER A 159 -7.95 11.77 7.51
N GLY A 160 -7.10 12.77 7.80
CA GLY A 160 -5.96 12.55 8.66
C GLY A 160 -6.33 12.03 10.06
N ALA A 161 -7.47 12.47 10.61
CA ALA A 161 -7.98 11.99 11.89
C ALA A 161 -8.41 10.52 11.84
N GLU A 162 -9.07 10.08 10.77
CA GLU A 162 -9.40 8.66 10.53
C GLU A 162 -8.13 7.81 10.44
N TRP A 163 -7.08 8.29 9.79
CA TRP A 163 -5.80 7.59 9.72
C TRP A 163 -5.14 7.43 11.08
N ILE A 164 -5.08 8.48 11.90
CA ILE A 164 -4.55 8.40 13.28
C ILE A 164 -5.33 7.35 14.08
N HIS A 165 -6.64 7.32 13.92
CA HIS A 165 -7.49 6.34 14.60
C HIS A 165 -7.24 4.90 14.13
N HIS A 166 -7.06 4.67 12.82
CA HIS A 166 -6.78 3.34 12.25
C HIS A 166 -5.44 2.75 12.67
N ILE A 167 -4.43 3.57 12.94
CA ILE A 167 -3.10 3.10 13.39
C ILE A 167 -3.12 2.73 14.87
N LEU A 168 -4.07 3.27 15.64
CA LEU A 168 -4.22 2.99 17.07
C LEU A 168 -5.02 1.72 17.39
N LEU A 169 -5.66 1.10 16.40
CA LEU A 169 -6.42 -0.15 16.53
C LEU A 169 -5.59 -1.35 16.09
#